data_73219915c04f76f7d61a5e1477a41082
#
_entry.id   73219915c04f76f7d61a5e1477a41082
#
_cell.length_a   1.000
_cell.length_b   1.000
_cell.length_c   1.000
_cell.angle_alpha   90.00
_cell.angle_beta   90.00
_cell.angle_gamma   90.00
#
_symmetry.space_group_name_H-M   'P 1'
#
loop_
_entity.id
_entity.type
_entity.pdbx_description
1 polymer ?
#
loop_
_entity_poly.entity_id
_entity_poly.type
_entity_poly.pdbx_seq_one_letter_code
_entity_poly.pdbx_strand_id
1 'polypeptide(L)'
;MQYNPIIFANYPRGRDWPTPINNHCDQPFKTLNVDLNGDCYLCMCEAHLPISVGNILEFTNLKDIWLNPVAKQLQSTITNRTFDYCAVQHCGVINQSIVMPTYHVGFNIDESCNLACPSCRRSAINHTSGAIYEQRLTQVNHFVNLIDQFEEPIRITMSGNGDPLASMIMRPLVLNWQPKPNQSIKLHTNGLLMQKLLPQAPILPHITEFHISIDAGSPDVYQKVRAPGKFDILEQNLSWLKDNRGTATVTLLFVVSSFNVNDIVNFANLCSRYGFRGEYTKLDNWGTFDNFNLHDVSQPDHPLHSVMLEQLAQVANQPNIIIQNILKSKQIH
;
A
#
# COMPACT_ATOMS: atom_id res chain seq x y z
N MET A 1 22.21 3.52 -19.75
CA MET A 1 22.87 3.67 -18.43
C MET A 1 24.13 2.81 -18.37
N GLN A 2 25.26 3.38 -17.97
CA GLN A 2 26.45 2.58 -17.66
C GLN A 2 26.22 1.90 -16.29
N TYR A 3 26.44 0.59 -16.24
CA TYR A 3 26.46 -0.19 -15.02
C TYR A 3 27.37 0.48 -13.98
N ASN A 4 26.82 0.81 -12.81
CA ASN A 4 27.60 1.37 -11.72
C ASN A 4 27.78 0.34 -10.60
N PRO A 5 28.93 -0.36 -10.56
CA PRO A 5 29.19 -1.40 -9.56
C PRO A 5 29.24 -0.87 -8.12
N ILE A 6 29.36 0.45 -7.92
CA ILE A 6 29.42 1.09 -6.60
C ILE A 6 28.07 1.00 -5.87
N ILE A 7 26.93 0.99 -6.60
CA ILE A 7 25.61 0.86 -6.01
C ILE A 7 25.49 -0.44 -5.21
N PHE A 8 26.00 -1.54 -5.75
CA PHE A 8 25.93 -2.84 -5.09
C PHE A 8 26.99 -3.04 -3.99
N ALA A 9 28.12 -2.34 -4.04
CA ALA A 9 29.20 -2.48 -3.06
C ALA A 9 28.82 -1.93 -1.68
N ASN A 10 27.92 -0.96 -1.62
CA ASN A 10 27.53 -0.26 -0.39
C ASN A 10 26.30 -0.89 0.30
N TYR A 11 25.60 -1.83 -0.34
CA TYR A 11 24.48 -2.51 0.28
C TYR A 11 24.96 -3.76 1.04
N PRO A 12 24.61 -3.89 2.32
CA PRO A 12 24.94 -5.10 3.06
C PRO A 12 24.21 -6.27 2.39
N ARG A 13 24.97 -7.22 1.90
CA ARG A 13 24.44 -8.52 1.46
C ARG A 13 23.70 -9.11 2.62
N GLY A 14 22.48 -9.63 2.40
CA GLY A 14 21.62 -10.21 3.42
C GLY A 14 22.38 -11.26 4.24
N ARG A 15 22.84 -10.85 5.43
CA ARG A 15 23.81 -11.62 6.23
C ARG A 15 23.18 -12.74 7.04
N ASP A 16 21.82 -12.73 7.17
CA ASP A 16 21.12 -13.58 8.12
C ASP A 16 20.03 -14.45 7.47
N TRP A 17 20.14 -14.69 6.17
CA TRP A 17 19.24 -15.63 5.53
C TRP A 17 19.58 -17.06 5.94
N PRO A 18 18.59 -17.86 6.38
CA PRO A 18 18.77 -19.29 6.46
C PRO A 18 19.05 -19.82 5.04
N THR A 19 20.30 -20.13 4.74
CA THR A 19 20.68 -20.64 3.43
C THR A 19 20.54 -22.16 3.37
N PRO A 20 20.07 -22.70 2.23
CA PRO A 20 19.53 -22.02 1.06
C PRO A 20 18.03 -21.75 1.19
N ILE A 21 17.55 -20.58 0.68
CA ILE A 21 16.12 -20.33 0.53
C ILE A 21 15.63 -21.14 -0.67
N ASN A 22 14.82 -22.16 -0.40
CA ASN A 22 14.29 -23.01 -1.48
C ASN A 22 13.06 -22.38 -2.19
N ASN A 23 12.46 -21.37 -1.61
CA ASN A 23 11.30 -20.68 -2.18
C ASN A 23 11.69 -19.75 -3.32
N HIS A 24 10.77 -19.55 -4.26
CA HIS A 24 10.88 -18.63 -5.38
C HIS A 24 10.17 -17.31 -5.09
N CYS A 25 10.64 -16.22 -5.72
CA CYS A 25 9.99 -14.90 -5.63
C CYS A 25 9.89 -14.25 -7.01
N ASP A 26 8.65 -14.03 -7.48
CA ASP A 26 8.36 -13.33 -8.75
C ASP A 26 8.46 -11.80 -8.62
N GLN A 27 8.52 -11.24 -7.42
CA GLN A 27 8.48 -9.78 -7.22
C GLN A 27 9.47 -9.03 -8.13
N PRO A 28 10.79 -9.34 -8.14
CA PRO A 28 11.74 -8.59 -8.95
C PRO A 28 11.57 -8.74 -10.47
N PHE A 29 10.71 -9.65 -10.90
CA PHE A 29 10.44 -9.91 -12.32
C PHE A 29 9.13 -9.28 -12.81
N LYS A 30 8.19 -9.00 -11.90
CA LYS A 30 6.83 -8.56 -12.26
C LYS A 30 6.31 -7.39 -11.45
N THR A 31 7.01 -6.97 -10.38
CA THR A 31 6.59 -5.84 -9.56
C THR A 31 7.45 -4.62 -9.84
N LEU A 32 6.81 -3.48 -9.90
CA LEU A 32 7.40 -2.14 -9.91
C LEU A 32 6.73 -1.30 -8.84
N ASN A 33 7.52 -0.69 -7.98
CA ASN A 33 7.08 0.36 -7.06
C ASN A 33 7.78 1.67 -7.46
N VAL A 34 7.00 2.73 -7.68
CA VAL A 34 7.52 4.07 -8.03
C VAL A 34 7.30 4.98 -6.84
N ASP A 35 8.37 5.55 -6.31
CA ASP A 35 8.33 6.42 -5.14
C ASP A 35 8.04 7.89 -5.45
N LEU A 36 8.08 8.76 -4.43
CA LEU A 36 7.81 10.20 -4.53
C LEU A 36 8.77 10.95 -5.48
N ASN A 37 9.97 10.43 -5.68
CA ASN A 37 10.98 11.01 -6.56
C ASN A 37 10.88 10.46 -7.99
N GLY A 38 10.06 9.44 -8.20
CA GLY A 38 9.97 8.69 -9.45
C GLY A 38 10.99 7.56 -9.55
N ASP A 39 11.68 7.22 -8.46
CA ASP A 39 12.62 6.13 -8.44
C ASP A 39 11.89 4.77 -8.43
N CYS A 40 12.41 3.83 -9.20
CA CYS A 40 11.79 2.55 -9.51
C CYS A 40 12.42 1.43 -8.68
N TYR A 41 11.59 0.67 -7.95
CA TYR A 41 12.00 -0.47 -7.13
C TYR A 41 11.26 -1.74 -7.56
N LEU A 42 11.94 -2.87 -7.53
CA LEU A 42 11.39 -4.16 -8.02
C LEU A 42 10.80 -5.02 -6.90
N CYS A 43 10.20 -4.39 -5.90
CA CYS A 43 9.47 -5.07 -4.82
C CYS A 43 8.26 -4.24 -4.40
N MET A 44 7.31 -4.86 -3.69
CA MET A 44 6.11 -4.19 -3.14
C MET A 44 6.45 -3.05 -2.18
N CYS A 45 7.60 -3.14 -1.51
CA CYS A 45 8.08 -2.12 -0.59
C CYS A 45 9.59 -1.92 -0.83
N GLU A 46 10.00 -0.68 -0.97
CA GLU A 46 11.40 -0.29 -1.10
C GLU A 46 12.28 -0.78 0.06
N ALA A 47 11.70 -0.85 1.27
CA ALA A 47 12.40 -1.38 2.44
C ALA A 47 12.81 -2.86 2.30
N HIS A 48 12.12 -3.63 1.44
CA HIS A 48 12.43 -5.05 1.24
C HIS A 48 13.49 -5.29 0.17
N LEU A 49 13.61 -4.43 -0.83
CA LEU A 49 14.64 -4.47 -1.88
C LEU A 49 15.04 -3.01 -2.20
N PRO A 50 15.91 -2.41 -1.37
CA PRO A 50 16.12 -0.96 -1.34
C PRO A 50 17.09 -0.44 -2.42
N ILE A 51 17.12 -1.08 -3.58
CA ILE A 51 17.96 -0.66 -4.70
C ILE A 51 17.07 -0.17 -5.83
N SER A 52 17.17 1.12 -6.15
CA SER A 52 16.53 1.70 -7.33
C SER A 52 17.15 1.17 -8.61
N VAL A 53 16.31 0.84 -9.57
CA VAL A 53 16.71 0.39 -10.91
C VAL A 53 16.73 1.53 -11.93
N GLY A 54 16.48 2.77 -11.50
CA GLY A 54 16.46 3.98 -12.31
C GLY A 54 15.25 4.85 -11.99
N ASN A 55 15.13 6.00 -12.63
CA ASN A 55 13.98 6.89 -12.47
C ASN A 55 12.96 6.63 -13.57
N ILE A 56 11.66 6.72 -13.25
CA ILE A 56 10.58 6.45 -14.22
C ILE A 56 10.69 7.29 -15.49
N LEU A 57 11.19 8.51 -15.38
CA LEU A 57 11.37 9.43 -16.51
C LEU A 57 12.49 9.03 -17.48
N GLU A 58 13.36 8.09 -17.10
CA GLU A 58 14.46 7.61 -17.95
C GLU A 58 14.03 6.52 -18.93
N PHE A 59 12.86 5.93 -18.74
CA PHE A 59 12.38 4.80 -19.52
C PHE A 59 11.35 5.25 -20.56
N THR A 60 11.46 4.76 -21.78
CA THR A 60 10.48 4.99 -22.87
C THR A 60 9.53 3.81 -23.04
N ASN A 61 9.83 2.66 -22.44
CA ASN A 61 8.99 1.47 -22.42
C ASN A 61 9.01 0.86 -21.01
N LEU A 62 7.86 0.48 -20.50
CA LEU A 62 7.73 -0.05 -19.14
C LEU A 62 8.55 -1.35 -18.94
N LYS A 63 8.66 -2.21 -19.96
CA LYS A 63 9.46 -3.45 -19.89
C LYS A 63 10.94 -3.21 -19.67
N ASP A 64 11.47 -2.09 -20.15
CA ASP A 64 12.90 -1.78 -20.03
C ASP A 64 13.33 -1.62 -18.56
N ILE A 65 12.38 -1.30 -17.67
CA ILE A 65 12.63 -1.22 -16.23
C ILE A 65 13.09 -2.59 -15.67
N TRP A 66 12.47 -3.68 -16.12
CA TRP A 66 12.85 -5.05 -15.68
C TRP A 66 14.02 -5.64 -16.49
N LEU A 67 14.37 -5.02 -17.62
CA LEU A 67 15.39 -5.52 -18.52
C LEU A 67 16.74 -4.80 -18.38
N ASN A 68 16.80 -3.70 -17.63
CA ASN A 68 18.05 -2.96 -17.47
C ASN A 68 19.11 -3.75 -16.65
N PRO A 69 20.39 -3.38 -16.74
CA PRO A 69 21.48 -4.14 -16.09
C PRO A 69 21.33 -4.25 -14.56
N VAL A 70 20.85 -3.21 -13.87
CA VAL A 70 20.64 -3.22 -12.42
C VAL A 70 19.54 -4.20 -12.05
N ALA A 71 18.40 -4.17 -12.77
CA ALA A 71 17.31 -5.12 -12.59
C ALA A 71 17.78 -6.56 -12.79
N LYS A 72 18.56 -6.83 -13.85
CA LYS A 72 19.11 -8.17 -14.12
C LYS A 72 20.03 -8.66 -13.01
N GLN A 73 20.85 -7.78 -12.43
CA GLN A 73 21.68 -8.11 -11.28
C GLN A 73 20.83 -8.54 -10.07
N LEU A 74 19.77 -7.77 -9.74
CA LEU A 74 18.85 -8.12 -8.65
C LEU A 74 18.14 -9.45 -8.91
N GLN A 75 17.61 -9.64 -10.11
CA GLN A 75 16.93 -10.88 -10.54
C GLN A 75 17.85 -12.10 -10.46
N SER A 76 19.13 -11.95 -10.78
CA SER A 76 20.10 -13.05 -10.72
C SER A 76 20.28 -13.59 -9.31
N THR A 77 20.21 -12.74 -8.28
CA THR A 77 20.31 -13.18 -6.87
C THR A 77 19.09 -14.01 -6.44
N ILE A 78 17.92 -13.72 -6.99
CA ILE A 78 16.71 -14.53 -6.75
C ILE A 78 16.81 -15.87 -7.48
N THR A 79 17.24 -15.86 -8.75
CA THR A 79 17.42 -17.08 -9.55
C THR A 79 18.46 -18.02 -8.92
N ASN A 80 19.54 -17.45 -8.40
CA ASN A 80 20.62 -18.18 -7.72
C ASN A 80 20.28 -18.52 -6.25
N ARG A 81 19.11 -18.10 -5.76
CA ARG A 81 18.62 -18.34 -4.38
C ARG A 81 19.50 -17.74 -3.29
N THR A 82 20.26 -16.70 -3.60
CA THR A 82 21.11 -16.00 -2.62
C THR A 82 20.38 -14.84 -1.96
N PHE A 83 19.43 -14.17 -2.65
CA PHE A 83 18.65 -13.04 -2.15
C PHE A 83 19.51 -11.91 -1.55
N ASP A 84 20.73 -11.70 -2.07
CA ASP A 84 21.79 -10.89 -1.46
C ASP A 84 21.38 -9.46 -1.10
N TYR A 85 20.39 -8.90 -1.79
CA TYR A 85 19.95 -7.50 -1.63
C TYR A 85 18.58 -7.36 -0.97
N CYS A 86 17.94 -8.47 -0.60
CA CYS A 86 16.63 -8.45 0.05
C CYS A 86 16.75 -8.26 1.57
N ALA A 87 15.86 -7.48 2.16
CA ALA A 87 15.73 -7.37 3.60
C ALA A 87 14.89 -8.55 4.14
N VAL A 88 15.54 -9.42 4.89
CA VAL A 88 15.06 -10.76 5.22
C VAL A 88 13.96 -10.80 6.25
N GLN A 89 14.08 -9.95 7.28
CA GLN A 89 13.37 -10.13 8.55
C GLN A 89 11.84 -10.05 8.46
N HIS A 90 11.31 -9.49 7.35
CA HIS A 90 9.88 -9.28 7.17
C HIS A 90 9.33 -9.83 5.84
N CYS A 91 10.17 -10.50 5.05
CA CYS A 91 9.77 -10.98 3.73
C CYS A 91 9.08 -12.36 3.79
N GLY A 92 7.85 -12.42 3.27
CA GLY A 92 7.05 -13.66 3.24
C GLY A 92 7.67 -14.81 2.45
N VAL A 93 8.69 -14.54 1.59
CA VAL A 93 9.38 -15.57 0.80
C VAL A 93 10.07 -16.63 1.65
N ILE A 94 10.39 -16.32 2.90
CA ILE A 94 10.97 -17.30 3.84
C ILE A 94 10.01 -18.47 4.07
N ASN A 95 8.70 -18.18 4.17
CA ASN A 95 7.69 -19.16 4.52
C ASN A 95 7.08 -19.84 3.30
N GLN A 96 7.01 -19.14 2.15
CA GLN A 96 6.40 -19.66 0.92
C GLN A 96 6.91 -18.97 -0.33
N SER A 97 6.80 -19.63 -1.48
CA SER A 97 7.07 -18.98 -2.76
C SER A 97 6.07 -17.84 -3.04
N ILE A 98 6.58 -16.74 -3.56
CA ILE A 98 5.77 -15.58 -3.98
C ILE A 98 5.60 -15.68 -5.50
N VAL A 99 4.39 -16.01 -5.93
CA VAL A 99 4.04 -16.15 -7.35
C VAL A 99 3.12 -15.01 -7.76
N MET A 100 3.45 -14.35 -8.87
CA MET A 100 2.71 -13.22 -9.41
C MET A 100 2.05 -13.62 -10.74
N PRO A 101 0.71 -13.74 -10.82
CA PRO A 101 0.04 -14.11 -12.06
C PRO A 101 0.10 -13.02 -13.13
N THR A 102 0.20 -11.74 -12.70
CA THR A 102 0.22 -10.56 -13.57
C THR A 102 1.34 -9.62 -13.15
N TYR A 103 1.68 -8.66 -14.00
CA TYR A 103 2.51 -7.53 -13.59
C TYR A 103 1.76 -6.68 -12.56
N HIS A 104 2.52 -6.07 -11.66
CA HIS A 104 1.99 -5.20 -10.63
C HIS A 104 2.82 -3.92 -10.53
N VAL A 105 2.15 -2.78 -10.59
CA VAL A 105 2.79 -1.47 -10.41
C VAL A 105 2.13 -0.74 -9.26
N GLY A 106 2.94 -0.42 -8.26
CA GLY A 106 2.58 0.53 -7.19
C GLY A 106 3.01 1.93 -7.60
N PHE A 107 2.07 2.86 -7.68
CA PHE A 107 2.33 4.22 -8.11
C PHE A 107 2.11 5.20 -6.96
N ASN A 108 3.19 5.51 -6.23
CA ASN A 108 3.17 6.19 -4.93
C ASN A 108 3.83 7.57 -4.97
N ILE A 109 3.61 8.34 -6.02
CA ILE A 109 4.34 9.57 -6.33
C ILE A 109 3.82 10.84 -5.66
N ASP A 110 2.74 10.78 -4.89
CA ASP A 110 2.22 11.97 -4.22
C ASP A 110 1.80 11.71 -2.77
N GLU A 111 2.09 12.67 -1.93
CA GLU A 111 1.76 12.64 -0.50
C GLU A 111 0.59 13.55 -0.13
N SER A 112 -0.04 14.22 -1.10
CA SER A 112 -1.21 15.07 -0.87
C SER A 112 -2.39 14.28 -0.31
N CYS A 113 -3.00 14.78 0.76
CA CYS A 113 -4.11 14.13 1.44
C CYS A 113 -5.01 15.18 2.11
N ASN A 114 -6.30 14.92 2.14
CA ASN A 114 -7.28 15.74 2.85
C ASN A 114 -7.37 15.42 4.35
N LEU A 115 -6.54 14.48 4.85
CA LEU A 115 -6.45 14.13 6.28
C LEU A 115 -5.06 14.40 6.84
N ALA A 116 -4.98 14.52 8.17
CA ALA A 116 -3.76 14.64 8.96
C ALA A 116 -3.80 13.60 10.10
N CYS A 117 -3.86 12.32 9.74
CA CYS A 117 -3.92 11.21 10.70
C CYS A 117 -2.66 11.20 11.59
N PRO A 118 -2.78 11.14 12.92
CA PRO A 118 -1.62 11.21 13.84
C PRO A 118 -0.55 10.15 13.58
N SER A 119 -0.97 8.96 13.15
CA SER A 119 -0.06 7.84 12.80
C SER A 119 0.68 8.02 11.47
N CYS A 120 0.28 8.98 10.63
CA CYS A 120 0.79 9.13 9.27
C CYS A 120 1.57 10.45 9.07
N ARG A 121 1.06 11.57 9.62
CA ARG A 121 1.66 12.90 9.39
C ARG A 121 1.27 13.90 10.46
N ARG A 122 2.09 14.94 10.64
CA ARG A 122 1.86 16.01 11.64
C ARG A 122 0.94 17.13 11.13
N SER A 123 0.81 17.28 9.81
CA SER A 123 -0.04 18.30 9.17
C SER A 123 -0.55 17.82 7.83
N ALA A 124 -1.65 18.40 7.35
CA ALA A 124 -2.14 18.13 6.00
C ALA A 124 -1.12 18.61 4.97
N ILE A 125 -0.92 17.80 3.92
CA ILE A 125 -0.03 18.10 2.79
C ILE A 125 -0.90 18.18 1.55
N ASN A 126 -0.73 19.25 0.77
CA ASN A 126 -1.45 19.42 -0.48
C ASN A 126 -0.61 20.21 -1.49
N HIS A 127 -0.10 19.50 -2.49
CA HIS A 127 0.66 20.09 -3.58
C HIS A 127 -0.28 20.52 -4.70
N THR A 128 -0.45 21.82 -4.90
CA THR A 128 -1.37 22.40 -5.91
C THR A 128 -0.64 23.25 -6.96
N SER A 129 0.63 23.61 -6.71
CA SER A 129 1.47 24.41 -7.59
C SER A 129 2.94 24.33 -7.14
N GLY A 130 3.84 24.85 -7.95
CA GLY A 130 5.27 24.93 -7.67
C GLY A 130 6.05 23.69 -8.12
N ALA A 131 7.37 23.69 -7.86
CA ALA A 131 8.30 22.72 -8.44
C ALA A 131 7.92 21.24 -8.15
N ILE A 132 7.50 20.92 -6.92
CA ILE A 132 7.09 19.56 -6.54
C ILE A 132 5.84 19.15 -7.32
N TYR A 133 4.85 20.02 -7.43
CA TYR A 133 3.62 19.76 -8.19
C TYR A 133 3.95 19.47 -9.66
N GLU A 134 4.73 20.34 -10.31
CA GLU A 134 5.09 20.20 -11.73
C GLU A 134 5.91 18.93 -11.99
N GLN A 135 6.87 18.62 -11.11
CA GLN A 135 7.67 17.41 -11.22
C GLN A 135 6.79 16.16 -11.14
N ARG A 136 5.93 16.07 -10.12
CA ARG A 136 5.07 14.89 -9.92
C ARG A 136 4.00 14.77 -11.00
N LEU A 137 3.46 15.88 -11.48
CA LEU A 137 2.54 15.87 -12.63
C LEU A 137 3.22 15.35 -13.91
N THR A 138 4.48 15.73 -14.13
CA THR A 138 5.29 15.19 -15.24
C THR A 138 5.47 13.68 -15.10
N GLN A 139 5.79 13.19 -13.89
CA GLN A 139 5.92 11.76 -13.62
C GLN A 139 4.59 11.00 -13.86
N VAL A 140 3.45 11.55 -13.42
CA VAL A 140 2.11 10.95 -13.67
C VAL A 140 1.85 10.83 -15.16
N ASN A 141 2.02 11.91 -15.90
CA ASN A 141 1.74 11.92 -17.33
C ASN A 141 2.65 10.95 -18.09
N HIS A 142 3.92 10.89 -17.70
CA HIS A 142 4.88 9.95 -18.28
C HIS A 142 4.51 8.49 -17.96
N PHE A 143 4.14 8.20 -16.71
CA PHE A 143 3.69 6.89 -16.29
C PHE A 143 2.47 6.42 -17.07
N VAL A 144 1.46 7.29 -17.27
CA VAL A 144 0.29 6.96 -18.09
C VAL A 144 0.71 6.54 -19.50
N ASN A 145 1.61 7.30 -20.13
CA ASN A 145 2.11 6.96 -21.47
C ASN A 145 2.80 5.59 -21.51
N LEU A 146 3.55 5.23 -20.46
CA LEU A 146 4.20 3.90 -20.37
C LEU A 146 3.18 2.78 -20.19
N ILE A 147 2.18 2.99 -19.33
CA ILE A 147 1.12 2.01 -19.06
C ILE A 147 0.23 1.82 -20.30
N ASP A 148 -0.08 2.87 -21.02
CA ASP A 148 -0.91 2.81 -22.25
C ASP A 148 -0.24 2.03 -23.39
N GLN A 149 1.09 1.92 -23.38
CA GLN A 149 1.84 1.12 -24.33
C GLN A 149 2.03 -0.33 -23.87
N PHE A 150 1.70 -0.65 -22.61
CA PHE A 150 1.93 -1.98 -22.05
C PHE A 150 0.78 -2.93 -22.40
N GLU A 151 1.07 -4.04 -23.06
CA GLU A 151 0.07 -4.95 -23.62
C GLU A 151 -0.26 -6.14 -22.71
N GLU A 152 0.63 -6.46 -21.75
CA GLU A 152 0.42 -7.60 -20.88
C GLU A 152 -0.55 -7.27 -19.73
N PRO A 153 -1.22 -8.27 -19.14
CA PRO A 153 -2.07 -8.04 -17.97
C PRO A 153 -1.32 -7.38 -16.83
N ILE A 154 -1.83 -6.25 -16.37
CA ILE A 154 -1.18 -5.45 -15.34
C ILE A 154 -2.20 -4.96 -14.30
N ARG A 155 -1.81 -5.02 -13.03
CA ARG A 155 -2.53 -4.42 -11.93
C ARG A 155 -1.79 -3.16 -11.47
N ILE A 156 -2.51 -2.04 -11.40
CA ILE A 156 -1.98 -0.76 -10.97
C ILE A 156 -2.57 -0.45 -9.59
N THR A 157 -1.72 -0.36 -8.59
CA THR A 157 -2.12 0.12 -7.27
C THR A 157 -1.99 1.64 -7.25
N MET A 158 -3.13 2.31 -7.28
CA MET A 158 -3.23 3.74 -7.00
C MET A 158 -3.28 3.91 -5.50
N SER A 159 -2.14 4.14 -4.94
CA SER A 159 -1.92 4.41 -3.54
C SER A 159 -1.02 5.63 -3.47
N GLY A 160 -0.53 5.91 -2.35
CA GLY A 160 0.51 6.89 -2.19
C GLY A 160 0.81 7.06 -0.73
N ASN A 161 1.78 7.87 -0.50
CA ASN A 161 1.98 8.45 0.81
C ASN A 161 0.86 9.46 1.15
N GLY A 162 -0.12 9.64 0.24
CA GLY A 162 -1.30 10.49 0.35
C GLY A 162 -2.61 9.76 0.02
N ASP A 163 -3.57 10.50 -0.56
CA ASP A 163 -4.84 9.97 -1.02
C ASP A 163 -5.06 10.33 -2.49
N PRO A 164 -5.20 9.34 -3.41
CA PRO A 164 -5.34 9.61 -4.85
C PRO A 164 -6.54 10.47 -5.22
N LEU A 165 -7.63 10.39 -4.46
CA LEU A 165 -8.84 11.17 -4.69
C LEU A 165 -8.70 12.61 -4.16
N ALA A 166 -7.86 12.84 -3.17
CA ALA A 166 -7.60 14.16 -2.61
C ALA A 166 -6.49 14.91 -3.36
N SER A 167 -5.52 14.17 -3.92
CA SER A 167 -4.37 14.73 -4.62
C SER A 167 -4.77 15.46 -5.90
N MET A 168 -4.32 16.70 -6.07
CA MET A 168 -4.52 17.44 -7.32
C MET A 168 -3.64 16.93 -8.45
N ILE A 169 -2.60 16.15 -8.14
CA ILE A 169 -1.71 15.49 -9.09
C ILE A 169 -2.33 14.19 -9.62
N MET A 170 -2.88 13.37 -8.71
CA MET A 170 -3.44 12.05 -9.04
C MET A 170 -4.90 12.10 -9.51
N ARG A 171 -5.68 13.07 -9.04
CA ARG A 171 -7.11 13.21 -9.38
C ARG A 171 -7.38 13.33 -10.88
N PRO A 172 -6.59 14.09 -11.68
CA PRO A 172 -6.77 14.09 -13.14
C PRO A 172 -6.63 12.70 -13.76
N LEU A 173 -5.69 11.89 -13.28
CA LEU A 173 -5.55 10.49 -13.70
C LEU A 173 -6.83 9.70 -13.38
N VAL A 174 -7.33 9.80 -12.14
CA VAL A 174 -8.55 9.11 -11.72
C VAL A 174 -9.76 9.49 -12.59
N LEU A 175 -9.90 10.78 -12.92
CA LEU A 175 -11.09 11.31 -13.60
C LEU A 175 -11.02 11.26 -15.14
N ASN A 176 -9.83 11.18 -15.73
CA ASN A 176 -9.68 11.36 -17.17
C ASN A 176 -9.05 10.16 -17.87
N TRP A 177 -8.25 9.34 -17.18
CA TRP A 177 -7.59 8.20 -17.78
C TRP A 177 -8.59 7.09 -18.10
N GLN A 178 -8.44 6.48 -19.29
CA GLN A 178 -9.27 5.40 -19.80
C GLN A 178 -8.46 4.10 -19.82
N PRO A 179 -8.50 3.28 -18.75
CA PRO A 179 -7.74 2.04 -18.72
C PRO A 179 -8.16 1.08 -19.83
N LYS A 180 -7.21 0.32 -20.37
CA LYS A 180 -7.46 -0.77 -21.31
C LYS A 180 -7.99 -2.02 -20.60
N PRO A 181 -8.60 -2.97 -21.33
CA PRO A 181 -9.13 -4.21 -20.73
C PRO A 181 -8.11 -5.08 -19.99
N ASN A 182 -6.83 -4.99 -20.33
CA ASN A 182 -5.74 -5.71 -19.65
C ASN A 182 -5.22 -5.00 -18.40
N GLN A 183 -5.78 -3.84 -18.06
CA GLN A 183 -5.37 -3.00 -16.94
C GLN A 183 -6.43 -3.05 -15.83
N SER A 184 -6.05 -3.56 -14.67
CA SER A 184 -6.89 -3.58 -13.48
C SER A 184 -6.34 -2.62 -12.43
N ILE A 185 -7.23 -2.06 -11.61
CA ILE A 185 -6.87 -1.06 -10.61
C ILE A 185 -7.19 -1.57 -9.22
N LYS A 186 -6.25 -1.39 -8.31
CA LYS A 186 -6.43 -1.40 -6.87
C LYS A 186 -6.40 0.03 -6.38
N LEU A 187 -7.51 0.53 -5.85
CA LEU A 187 -7.61 1.87 -5.29
C LEU A 187 -7.45 1.84 -3.78
N HIS A 188 -6.40 2.50 -3.27
CA HIS A 188 -6.19 2.68 -1.85
C HIS A 188 -6.51 4.13 -1.47
N THR A 189 -7.52 4.35 -0.61
CA THR A 189 -8.05 5.67 -0.27
C THR A 189 -8.54 5.72 1.17
N ASN A 190 -8.69 6.93 1.73
CA ASN A 190 -9.39 7.13 3.00
C ASN A 190 -10.93 7.08 2.88
N GLY A 191 -11.43 6.97 1.66
CA GLY A 191 -12.84 6.73 1.37
C GLY A 191 -13.76 7.96 1.38
N LEU A 192 -13.30 9.14 1.78
CA LEU A 192 -14.19 10.31 1.99
C LEU A 192 -14.65 11.00 0.70
N LEU A 193 -14.00 10.72 -0.44
CA LEU A 193 -14.29 11.40 -1.71
C LEU A 193 -14.85 10.47 -2.79
N MET A 194 -15.09 9.20 -2.49
CA MET A 194 -15.51 8.19 -3.48
C MET A 194 -16.84 8.55 -4.15
N GLN A 195 -17.89 8.78 -3.38
CA GLN A 195 -19.22 9.13 -3.91
C GLN A 195 -19.22 10.42 -4.73
N LYS A 196 -18.33 11.36 -4.38
CA LYS A 196 -18.21 12.63 -5.09
C LYS A 196 -17.49 12.50 -6.43
N LEU A 197 -16.48 11.64 -6.54
CA LEU A 197 -15.55 11.65 -7.67
C LEU A 197 -15.69 10.44 -8.59
N LEU A 198 -15.99 9.26 -8.05
CA LEU A 198 -15.99 8.03 -8.83
C LEU A 198 -17.20 7.80 -9.75
N PRO A 199 -18.41 8.34 -9.51
CA PRO A 199 -19.57 8.04 -10.37
C PRO A 199 -19.37 8.32 -11.87
N GLN A 200 -18.49 9.25 -12.21
CA GLN A 200 -18.18 9.61 -13.60
C GLN A 200 -16.72 9.29 -14.00
N ALA A 201 -15.98 8.64 -13.11
CA ALA A 201 -14.57 8.32 -13.36
C ALA A 201 -14.44 7.12 -14.30
N PRO A 202 -13.73 7.25 -15.44
CA PRO A 202 -13.53 6.16 -16.39
C PRO A 202 -12.84 4.94 -15.78
N ILE A 203 -12.08 5.13 -14.71
CA ILE A 203 -11.38 4.05 -14.01
C ILE A 203 -12.32 3.16 -13.20
N LEU A 204 -13.53 3.60 -12.85
CA LEU A 204 -14.42 2.86 -11.94
C LEU A 204 -14.70 1.42 -12.40
N PRO A 205 -15.01 1.12 -13.67
CA PRO A 205 -15.22 -0.24 -14.15
C PRO A 205 -13.96 -1.13 -14.10
N HIS A 206 -12.79 -0.53 -14.00
CA HIS A 206 -11.49 -1.21 -13.96
C HIS A 206 -10.97 -1.41 -12.53
N ILE A 207 -11.64 -0.84 -11.53
CA ILE A 207 -11.28 -1.07 -10.13
C ILE A 207 -11.75 -2.47 -9.74
N THR A 208 -10.79 -3.35 -9.47
CA THR A 208 -11.03 -4.73 -9.01
C THR A 208 -10.89 -4.87 -7.51
N GLU A 209 -10.20 -3.93 -6.87
CA GLU A 209 -9.99 -3.92 -5.42
C GLU A 209 -10.07 -2.50 -4.85
N PHE A 210 -10.85 -2.33 -3.79
CA PHE A 210 -10.82 -1.13 -2.94
C PHE A 210 -10.17 -1.48 -1.60
N HIS A 211 -9.14 -0.73 -1.22
CA HIS A 211 -8.58 -0.72 0.12
C HIS A 211 -8.89 0.63 0.77
N ILE A 212 -9.67 0.59 1.85
CA ILE A 212 -10.18 1.81 2.49
C ILE A 212 -9.64 1.89 3.90
N SER A 213 -8.82 2.89 4.15
CA SER A 213 -8.18 3.13 5.44
C SER A 213 -9.13 3.84 6.39
N ILE A 214 -9.62 3.13 7.42
CA ILE A 214 -10.65 3.63 8.36
C ILE A 214 -10.12 3.75 9.79
N ASP A 215 -9.45 2.73 10.32
CA ASP A 215 -8.86 2.63 11.66
C ASP A 215 -9.86 2.84 12.82
N ALA A 216 -11.15 2.74 12.56
CA ALA A 216 -12.20 2.92 13.56
C ALA A 216 -13.50 2.23 13.16
N GLY A 217 -14.30 1.84 14.16
CA GLY A 217 -15.67 1.36 13.99
C GLY A 217 -16.71 2.32 14.56
N SER A 218 -16.27 3.42 15.21
CA SER A 218 -17.13 4.39 15.88
C SER A 218 -16.73 5.84 15.56
N PRO A 219 -17.69 6.81 15.62
CA PRO A 219 -17.45 8.22 15.29
C PRO A 219 -16.35 8.86 16.15
N ASP A 220 -16.38 8.60 17.46
CA ASP A 220 -15.47 9.23 18.43
C ASP A 220 -14.01 8.79 18.22
N VAL A 221 -13.81 7.51 17.88
CA VAL A 221 -12.47 6.98 17.57
C VAL A 221 -12.03 7.48 16.20
N TYR A 222 -12.93 7.47 15.21
CA TYR A 222 -12.60 7.94 13.86
C TYR A 222 -12.07 9.37 13.84
N GLN A 223 -12.73 10.30 14.57
CA GLN A 223 -12.28 11.69 14.66
C GLN A 223 -10.87 11.83 15.24
N LYS A 224 -10.44 10.90 16.11
CA LYS A 224 -9.10 10.91 16.70
C LYS A 224 -8.05 10.37 15.74
N VAL A 225 -8.36 9.26 15.06
CA VAL A 225 -7.37 8.53 14.24
C VAL A 225 -7.34 9.00 12.78
N ARG A 226 -8.42 9.63 12.28
CA ARG A 226 -8.59 10.08 10.89
C ARG A 226 -8.95 11.58 10.79
N ALA A 227 -8.36 12.40 11.67
CA ALA A 227 -8.61 13.85 11.69
C ALA A 227 -8.20 14.53 10.36
N PRO A 228 -8.97 15.53 9.87
CA PRO A 228 -10.26 16.03 10.35
C PRO A 228 -11.48 15.33 9.69
N GLY A 229 -11.36 14.05 9.34
CA GLY A 229 -12.41 13.27 8.69
C GLY A 229 -13.68 13.18 9.52
N LYS A 230 -14.80 13.02 8.85
CA LYS A 230 -16.12 12.88 9.47
C LYS A 230 -16.67 11.48 9.21
N PHE A 231 -17.09 10.80 10.26
CA PHE A 231 -17.55 9.41 10.18
C PHE A 231 -18.85 9.27 9.39
N ASP A 232 -19.76 10.22 9.52
CA ASP A 232 -21.00 10.28 8.74
C ASP A 232 -20.76 10.38 7.22
N ILE A 233 -19.76 11.16 6.82
CA ILE A 233 -19.33 11.24 5.41
C ILE A 233 -18.72 9.90 4.96
N LEU A 234 -17.94 9.24 5.83
CA LEU A 234 -17.41 7.91 5.53
C LEU A 234 -18.55 6.91 5.33
N GLU A 235 -19.53 6.84 6.24
CA GLU A 235 -20.66 5.91 6.12
C GLU A 235 -21.48 6.14 4.86
N GLN A 236 -21.71 7.39 4.44
CA GLN A 236 -22.34 7.71 3.16
C GLN A 236 -21.55 7.14 1.98
N ASN A 237 -20.22 7.30 1.98
CA ASN A 237 -19.35 6.76 0.94
C ASN A 237 -19.31 5.22 0.95
N LEU A 238 -19.33 4.57 2.12
CA LEU A 238 -19.38 3.10 2.21
C LEU A 238 -20.71 2.55 1.72
N SER A 239 -21.83 3.25 2.03
CA SER A 239 -23.15 2.90 1.50
C SER A 239 -23.19 3.00 -0.02
N TRP A 240 -22.72 4.12 -0.57
CA TRP A 240 -22.59 4.29 -2.02
C TRP A 240 -21.73 3.19 -2.64
N LEU A 241 -20.56 2.90 -2.06
CA LEU A 241 -19.66 1.87 -2.57
C LEU A 241 -20.29 0.48 -2.58
N LYS A 242 -21.04 0.12 -1.54
CA LYS A 242 -21.76 -1.15 -1.46
C LYS A 242 -22.61 -1.41 -2.70
N ASP A 243 -23.29 -0.37 -3.20
CA ASP A 243 -24.19 -0.47 -4.34
C ASP A 243 -23.50 -0.28 -5.70
N ASN A 244 -22.29 0.34 -5.72
CA ASN A 244 -21.65 0.77 -6.96
C ASN A 244 -20.29 0.07 -7.25
N ARG A 245 -19.79 -0.81 -6.36
CA ARG A 245 -18.50 -1.48 -6.55
C ARG A 245 -18.47 -2.54 -7.67
N GLY A 246 -19.60 -2.90 -8.24
CA GLY A 246 -19.68 -4.01 -9.19
C GLY A 246 -19.16 -5.32 -8.58
N THR A 247 -18.21 -5.96 -9.27
CA THR A 247 -17.56 -7.21 -8.80
C THR A 247 -16.31 -6.98 -7.96
N ALA A 248 -15.91 -5.71 -7.75
CA ALA A 248 -14.72 -5.39 -6.98
C ALA A 248 -14.80 -5.88 -5.53
N THR A 249 -13.67 -6.36 -5.03
CA THR A 249 -13.53 -6.67 -3.60
C THR A 249 -13.28 -5.39 -2.82
N VAL A 250 -13.84 -5.31 -1.60
CA VAL A 250 -13.64 -4.18 -0.70
C VAL A 250 -13.03 -4.68 0.60
N THR A 251 -11.89 -4.12 0.96
CA THR A 251 -11.22 -4.36 2.24
C THR A 251 -11.11 -3.05 3.00
N LEU A 252 -11.70 -3.02 4.19
CA LEU A 252 -11.54 -1.95 5.14
C LEU A 252 -10.29 -2.23 5.97
N LEU A 253 -9.42 -1.25 6.15
CA LEU A 253 -8.15 -1.40 6.84
C LEU A 253 -8.21 -0.74 8.22
N PHE A 254 -7.60 -1.41 9.20
CA PHE A 254 -7.50 -0.96 10.57
C PHE A 254 -6.08 -1.16 11.09
N VAL A 255 -5.33 -0.07 11.21
CA VAL A 255 -4.00 -0.06 11.85
C VAL A 255 -4.20 0.01 13.37
N VAL A 256 -3.87 -1.08 14.07
CA VAL A 256 -4.09 -1.18 15.52
C VAL A 256 -3.09 -0.34 16.29
N SER A 257 -3.59 0.51 17.17
CA SER A 257 -2.80 1.44 17.98
C SER A 257 -3.45 1.68 19.36
N SER A 258 -2.75 2.39 20.24
CA SER A 258 -3.31 2.79 21.54
C SER A 258 -4.56 3.68 21.45
N PHE A 259 -4.77 4.35 20.32
CA PHE A 259 -5.93 5.23 20.10
C PHE A 259 -7.22 4.47 19.81
N ASN A 260 -7.13 3.26 19.24
CA ASN A 260 -8.27 2.54 18.69
C ASN A 260 -8.38 1.07 19.12
N VAL A 261 -7.52 0.60 19.99
CA VAL A 261 -7.49 -0.81 20.44
C VAL A 261 -8.84 -1.29 21.01
N ASN A 262 -9.60 -0.42 21.66
CA ASN A 262 -10.93 -0.73 22.19
C ASN A 262 -12.07 -0.67 21.13
N ASP A 263 -11.77 -0.30 19.89
CA ASP A 263 -12.74 -0.14 18.81
C ASP A 263 -12.67 -1.29 17.76
N ILE A 264 -11.84 -2.28 18.02
CA ILE A 264 -11.60 -3.45 17.14
C ILE A 264 -12.93 -4.17 16.84
N VAL A 265 -13.72 -4.48 17.86
CA VAL A 265 -15.00 -5.19 17.68
C VAL A 265 -16.02 -4.32 16.92
N ASN A 266 -16.08 -3.02 17.20
CA ASN A 266 -16.96 -2.11 16.47
C ASN A 266 -16.60 -2.03 14.99
N PHE A 267 -15.32 -2.02 14.65
CA PHE A 267 -14.87 -2.07 13.27
C PHE A 267 -15.26 -3.37 12.56
N ALA A 268 -15.13 -4.53 13.20
CA ALA A 268 -15.60 -5.81 12.65
C ALA A 268 -17.12 -5.78 12.38
N ASN A 269 -17.91 -5.18 13.30
CA ASN A 269 -19.34 -4.97 13.12
C ASN A 269 -19.64 -4.02 11.94
N LEU A 270 -18.84 -2.97 11.75
CA LEU A 270 -18.93 -2.08 10.60
C LEU A 270 -18.69 -2.84 9.29
N CYS A 271 -17.63 -3.66 9.22
CA CYS A 271 -17.33 -4.51 8.06
C CYS A 271 -18.51 -5.44 7.72
N SER A 272 -19.07 -6.09 8.73
CA SER A 272 -20.21 -7.01 8.57
C SER A 272 -21.47 -6.30 8.07
N ARG A 273 -21.75 -5.09 8.57
CA ARG A 273 -22.90 -4.24 8.17
C ARG A 273 -22.89 -3.92 6.67
N TYR A 274 -21.72 -3.65 6.11
CA TYR A 274 -21.56 -3.36 4.68
C TYR A 274 -21.29 -4.59 3.82
N GLY A 275 -21.00 -5.75 4.42
CA GLY A 275 -20.61 -6.98 3.70
C GLY A 275 -19.21 -6.85 3.09
N PHE A 276 -18.32 -6.12 3.74
CA PHE A 276 -16.93 -5.90 3.32
C PHE A 276 -15.97 -6.75 4.15
N ARG A 277 -14.75 -6.95 3.65
CA ARG A 277 -13.67 -7.53 4.42
C ARG A 277 -13.08 -6.50 5.36
N GLY A 278 -12.62 -6.94 6.53
CA GLY A 278 -11.84 -6.14 7.46
C GLY A 278 -10.45 -6.72 7.60
N GLU A 279 -9.42 -5.87 7.62
CA GLU A 279 -8.03 -6.29 7.82
C GLU A 279 -7.40 -5.47 8.93
N TYR A 280 -6.90 -6.16 9.97
CA TYR A 280 -6.12 -5.58 11.06
C TYR A 280 -4.65 -5.71 10.79
N THR A 281 -3.94 -4.59 10.88
CA THR A 281 -2.50 -4.49 10.64
C THR A 281 -1.80 -3.87 11.84
N LYS A 282 -0.51 -4.13 11.95
CA LYS A 282 0.35 -3.50 12.96
C LYS A 282 0.58 -2.03 12.61
N LEU A 283 0.81 -1.20 13.64
CA LEU A 283 1.27 0.17 13.49
C LEU A 283 2.74 0.19 13.04
N ASP A 284 3.02 0.90 11.96
CA ASP A 284 4.38 1.18 11.51
C ASP A 284 4.86 2.56 11.97
N ASN A 285 6.17 2.68 12.19
CA ASN A 285 6.78 3.92 12.65
C ASN A 285 7.16 4.84 11.48
N TRP A 286 6.30 5.81 11.20
CA TRP A 286 6.54 6.85 10.18
C TRP A 286 7.23 8.10 10.75
N GLY A 287 7.75 8.05 11.98
CA GLY A 287 8.42 9.18 12.62
C GLY A 287 7.49 10.33 13.04
N THR A 288 6.19 10.07 13.15
CA THR A 288 5.17 11.08 13.48
C THR A 288 4.96 11.25 14.97
N PHE A 289 5.22 10.20 15.74
CA PHE A 289 5.11 10.21 17.20
C PHE A 289 6.44 10.58 17.86
N ASP A 290 6.38 11.37 18.91
CA ASP A 290 7.55 11.67 19.73
C ASP A 290 8.07 10.43 20.49
N ASN A 291 7.14 9.53 20.87
CA ASN A 291 7.46 8.21 21.41
C ASN A 291 6.54 7.15 20.79
N PHE A 292 7.04 6.45 19.78
CA PHE A 292 6.31 5.40 19.06
C PHE A 292 5.84 4.26 19.97
N ASN A 293 6.65 3.86 20.95
CA ASN A 293 6.33 2.72 21.82
C ASN A 293 5.09 2.95 22.69
N LEU A 294 4.69 4.21 22.91
CA LEU A 294 3.41 4.51 23.59
C LEU A 294 2.18 4.21 22.75
N HIS A 295 2.36 3.96 21.46
CA HIS A 295 1.26 3.76 20.51
C HIS A 295 1.25 2.37 19.87
N ASP A 296 2.37 1.66 19.87
CA ASP A 296 2.49 0.31 19.32
C ASP A 296 2.06 -0.75 20.35
N VAL A 297 0.76 -1.01 20.43
CA VAL A 297 0.16 -2.01 21.34
C VAL A 297 0.53 -3.46 20.99
N SER A 298 1.20 -3.69 19.84
CA SER A 298 1.66 -5.03 19.47
C SER A 298 2.87 -5.50 20.29
N GLN A 299 3.54 -4.59 20.98
CA GLN A 299 4.66 -4.93 21.86
C GLN A 299 4.16 -5.65 23.12
N PRO A 300 4.74 -6.80 23.51
CA PRO A 300 4.26 -7.60 24.63
C PRO A 300 4.29 -6.88 25.99
N ASP A 301 5.17 -5.90 26.15
CA ASP A 301 5.33 -5.08 27.36
C ASP A 301 4.45 -3.82 27.37
N HIS A 302 3.71 -3.55 26.29
CA HIS A 302 2.80 -2.41 26.24
C HIS A 302 1.57 -2.62 27.15
N PRO A 303 1.15 -1.62 27.97
CA PRO A 303 0.04 -1.77 28.93
C PRO A 303 -1.30 -2.23 28.30
N LEU A 304 -1.53 -1.92 27.02
CA LEU A 304 -2.75 -2.31 26.30
C LEU A 304 -2.58 -3.57 25.43
N HIS A 305 -1.46 -4.29 25.53
CA HIS A 305 -1.22 -5.49 24.73
C HIS A 305 -2.26 -6.59 25.02
N SER A 306 -2.56 -6.86 26.27
CA SER A 306 -3.59 -7.85 26.65
C SER A 306 -4.98 -7.45 26.12
N VAL A 307 -5.33 -6.16 26.20
CA VAL A 307 -6.58 -5.64 25.66
C VAL A 307 -6.65 -5.87 24.16
N MET A 308 -5.57 -5.61 23.42
CA MET A 308 -5.49 -5.89 21.99
C MET A 308 -5.79 -7.37 21.69
N LEU A 309 -5.14 -8.29 22.40
CA LEU A 309 -5.33 -9.72 22.21
C LEU A 309 -6.77 -10.16 22.51
N GLU A 310 -7.36 -9.66 23.59
CA GLU A 310 -8.75 -9.94 23.98
C GLU A 310 -9.75 -9.45 22.93
N GLN A 311 -9.55 -8.24 22.40
CA GLN A 311 -10.39 -7.67 21.35
C GLN A 311 -10.25 -8.44 20.03
N LEU A 312 -9.03 -8.78 19.62
CA LEU A 312 -8.76 -9.55 18.41
C LEU A 312 -9.33 -10.97 18.49
N ALA A 313 -9.27 -11.61 19.67
CA ALA A 313 -9.84 -12.95 19.88
C ALA A 313 -11.35 -12.99 19.64
N GLN A 314 -12.09 -11.91 19.96
CA GLN A 314 -13.54 -11.83 19.74
C GLN A 314 -13.93 -11.79 18.25
N VAL A 315 -13.02 -11.38 17.38
CA VAL A 315 -13.28 -11.21 15.95
C VAL A 315 -12.54 -12.21 15.05
N ALA A 316 -11.60 -12.98 15.63
CA ALA A 316 -10.69 -13.86 14.90
C ALA A 316 -11.39 -14.96 14.06
N ASN A 317 -12.57 -15.39 14.47
CA ASN A 317 -13.34 -16.43 13.79
C ASN A 317 -14.37 -15.87 12.79
N GLN A 318 -14.46 -14.58 12.59
CA GLN A 318 -15.37 -14.00 11.62
C GLN A 318 -14.82 -14.21 10.19
N PRO A 319 -15.62 -14.74 9.24
CA PRO A 319 -15.12 -15.18 7.93
C PRO A 319 -14.66 -14.01 7.03
N ASN A 320 -15.12 -12.80 7.33
CA ASN A 320 -14.75 -11.59 6.60
C ASN A 320 -13.60 -10.81 7.25
N ILE A 321 -12.99 -11.34 8.32
CA ILE A 321 -11.92 -10.65 9.08
C ILE A 321 -10.57 -11.33 8.83
N ILE A 322 -9.57 -10.52 8.55
CA ILE A 322 -8.17 -10.90 8.37
C ILE A 322 -7.35 -10.22 9.48
N ILE A 323 -6.61 -11.01 10.23
CA ILE A 323 -5.66 -10.50 11.23
C ILE A 323 -4.27 -10.87 10.74
N GLN A 324 -3.41 -9.87 10.52
CA GLN A 324 -2.02 -10.13 10.11
C GLN A 324 -1.27 -10.93 11.17
N ASN A 325 -0.42 -11.87 10.74
CA ASN A 325 0.29 -12.79 11.63
C ASN A 325 1.11 -12.09 12.72
N ILE A 326 1.60 -10.89 12.44
CA ILE A 326 2.37 -10.10 13.41
C ILE A 326 1.55 -9.62 14.61
N LEU A 327 0.21 -9.59 14.48
CA LEU A 327 -0.71 -9.27 15.59
C LEU A 327 -1.18 -10.52 16.35
N LYS A 328 -0.91 -11.72 15.82
CA LYS A 328 -1.28 -12.97 16.48
C LYS A 328 -0.22 -13.34 17.52
N SER A 329 -0.60 -13.50 18.76
CA SER A 329 0.28 -14.17 19.72
C SER A 329 0.50 -15.62 19.28
N LYS A 330 1.62 -16.25 19.69
CA LYS A 330 1.86 -17.68 19.43
C LYS A 330 0.78 -18.62 20.04
N GLN A 331 -0.22 -18.07 20.72
CA GLN A 331 -1.29 -18.79 21.42
C GLN A 331 -2.66 -18.72 20.71
N ILE A 332 -2.81 -17.87 19.68
CA ILE A 332 -4.04 -17.86 18.87
C ILE A 332 -3.81 -18.78 17.66
N HIS A 333 -4.09 -20.06 17.85
CA HIS A 333 -4.14 -21.08 16.80
C HIS A 333 -5.57 -21.26 16.29
#